data_3bf95db75051c4a8b5f040386344e77e
#
_entry.id   3bf95db75051c4a8b5f040386344e77e
#
_cell.length_a   1.000
_cell.length_b   1.000
_cell.length_c   1.000
_cell.angle_alpha   90.00
_cell.angle_beta   90.00
_cell.angle_gamma   90.00
#
_symmetry.space_group_name_H-M   'P 1'
#
loop_
_entity.id
_entity.type
_entity.pdbx_description
1 polymer ?
#
loop_
_entity_poly.entity_id
_entity_poly.type
_entity_poly.pdbx_seq_one_letter_code
_entity_poly.pdbx_strand_id
1 'polypeptide(L)'
;PWTGTDATLAAAQTVVALQQIVSRNVNLTQGMGVITVGKLQAGETGNVMAGKASMLGTIRANHPEIRSKLLERIPQVAEGTAEAAGAVAKTKLIEIYPVTRNDPQLVERTVKELVDFGVKAKISDWNPGASEDFSFYTQKVPSVFMFLGSDAEGIKNAPNNHSDKFSPDESAMQAGVRAHIAAAMSPVDQ
;
A
#
# COMPACT_ATOMS: atom_id res chain seq x y z
N PRO A 1 17.90 -31.88 18.56
CA PRO A 1 17.46 -31.08 17.43
C PRO A 1 17.26 -31.85 16.13
N TRP A 2 18.06 -32.89 15.90
CA TRP A 2 18.02 -33.74 14.69
C TRP A 2 16.77 -34.66 14.56
N THR A 3 15.91 -34.73 15.57
CA THR A 3 14.72 -35.55 15.54
C THR A 3 13.44 -34.79 15.19
N GLY A 4 13.54 -33.51 14.96
CA GLY A 4 12.38 -32.67 14.68
C GLY A 4 12.66 -31.56 13.67
N THR A 5 11.63 -30.82 13.31
CA THR A 5 11.71 -29.64 12.44
C THR A 5 11.58 -28.36 13.27
N ASP A 6 12.49 -27.42 13.06
CA ASP A 6 12.49 -26.14 13.77
C ASP A 6 11.66 -25.10 13.02
N ALA A 7 10.43 -24.88 13.48
CA ALA A 7 9.55 -23.89 12.89
C ALA A 7 10.03 -22.44 13.11
N THR A 8 10.82 -22.17 14.16
CA THR A 8 11.41 -20.84 14.40
C THR A 8 12.43 -20.52 13.32
N LEU A 9 13.33 -21.46 13.03
CA LEU A 9 14.35 -21.28 11.99
C LEU A 9 13.72 -21.15 10.60
N ALA A 10 12.76 -22.04 10.27
CA ALA A 10 12.03 -21.98 9.00
C ALA A 10 11.32 -20.65 8.79
N ALA A 11 10.66 -20.13 9.82
CA ALA A 11 9.99 -18.83 9.75
C ALA A 11 10.96 -17.66 9.62
N ALA A 12 12.07 -17.66 10.35
CA ALA A 12 13.09 -16.62 10.24
C ALA A 12 13.69 -16.57 8.82
N GLN A 13 14.02 -17.72 8.25
CA GLN A 13 14.50 -17.84 6.87
C GLN A 13 13.44 -17.35 5.87
N THR A 14 12.18 -17.64 6.09
CA THR A 14 11.07 -17.16 5.24
C THR A 14 10.98 -15.65 5.25
N VAL A 15 11.12 -14.98 6.42
CA VAL A 15 11.13 -13.50 6.49
C VAL A 15 12.22 -12.92 5.61
N VAL A 16 13.42 -13.48 5.67
CA VAL A 16 14.57 -13.03 4.84
C VAL A 16 14.31 -13.33 3.36
N ALA A 17 13.86 -14.54 3.04
CA ALA A 17 13.62 -14.97 1.66
C ALA A 17 12.54 -14.11 0.96
N LEU A 18 11.50 -13.68 1.67
CA LEU A 18 10.46 -12.81 1.13
C LEU A 18 11.01 -11.47 0.62
N GLN A 19 12.11 -10.97 1.18
CA GLN A 19 12.71 -9.70 0.76
C GLN A 19 13.33 -9.78 -0.65
N GLN A 20 13.73 -10.95 -1.11
CA GLN A 20 14.25 -11.14 -2.47
C GLN A 20 13.20 -10.86 -3.55
N ILE A 21 11.90 -11.02 -3.24
CA ILE A 21 10.83 -10.78 -4.20
C ILE A 21 10.88 -9.32 -4.66
N VAL A 22 10.89 -8.38 -3.73
CA VAL A 22 10.97 -6.95 -4.06
C VAL A 22 12.28 -6.60 -4.73
N SER A 23 13.41 -7.11 -4.20
CA SER A 23 14.74 -6.72 -4.69
C SER A 23 15.16 -7.41 -5.99
N ARG A 24 14.50 -8.51 -6.42
CA ARG A 24 14.92 -9.34 -7.57
C ARG A 24 13.82 -9.72 -8.55
N ASN A 25 12.55 -9.64 -8.15
CA ASN A 25 11.43 -10.04 -9.04
C ASN A 25 10.52 -8.86 -9.43
N VAL A 26 10.64 -7.72 -8.76
CA VAL A 26 9.85 -6.52 -9.04
C VAL A 26 10.64 -5.56 -9.92
N ASN A 27 10.01 -5.05 -10.98
CA ASN A 27 10.58 -3.98 -11.77
C ASN A 27 10.34 -2.63 -11.09
N LEU A 28 11.32 -2.18 -10.31
CA LEU A 28 11.24 -0.93 -9.54
C LEU A 28 11.22 0.34 -10.41
N THR A 29 11.48 0.24 -11.73
CA THR A 29 11.35 1.38 -12.64
C THR A 29 9.89 1.64 -13.06
N GLN A 30 9.01 0.65 -12.87
CA GLN A 30 7.57 0.77 -13.15
C GLN A 30 6.78 1.28 -11.94
N GLY A 31 7.30 1.10 -10.74
CA GLY A 31 6.60 1.48 -9.53
C GLY A 31 7.18 0.86 -8.26
N MET A 32 6.43 0.98 -7.18
CA MET A 32 6.82 0.53 -5.85
C MET A 32 6.13 -0.80 -5.50
N GLY A 33 6.90 -1.70 -4.89
CA GLY A 33 6.40 -2.88 -4.20
C GLY A 33 7.02 -2.97 -2.81
N VAL A 34 6.24 -3.33 -1.81
CA VAL A 34 6.71 -3.50 -0.42
C VAL A 34 6.11 -4.77 0.16
N ILE A 35 6.95 -5.55 0.85
CA ILE A 35 6.55 -6.69 1.68
C ILE A 35 7.07 -6.43 3.09
N THR A 36 6.17 -6.40 4.06
CA THR A 36 6.53 -6.23 5.46
C THR A 36 5.97 -7.39 6.27
N VAL A 37 6.81 -8.06 7.04
CA VAL A 37 6.38 -8.99 8.09
C VAL A 37 6.42 -8.22 9.41
N GLY A 38 5.25 -7.79 9.87
CA GLY A 38 5.12 -6.98 11.09
C GLY A 38 5.00 -7.81 12.36
N LYS A 39 4.68 -9.10 12.24
CA LYS A 39 4.57 -10.00 13.37
C LYS A 39 5.11 -11.39 13.02
N LEU A 40 5.97 -11.91 13.88
CA LEU A 40 6.47 -13.27 13.85
C LEU A 40 6.33 -13.86 15.26
N GLN A 41 5.71 -15.02 15.39
CA GLN A 41 5.57 -15.73 16.65
C GLN A 41 5.98 -17.19 16.46
N ALA A 42 6.88 -17.68 17.31
CA ALA A 42 7.35 -19.06 17.35
C ALA A 42 7.91 -19.39 18.74
N GLY A 43 7.67 -20.62 19.19
CA GLY A 43 8.22 -21.17 20.44
C GLY A 43 7.65 -20.55 21.71
N GLU A 44 7.91 -21.22 22.82
CA GLU A 44 7.47 -20.82 24.16
C GLU A 44 8.64 -20.76 25.16
N THR A 45 9.66 -21.59 24.97
CA THR A 45 10.82 -21.68 25.86
C THR A 45 12.11 -21.81 25.08
N GLY A 46 13.24 -21.39 25.67
CA GLY A 46 14.55 -21.35 24.99
C GLY A 46 15.22 -22.70 24.73
N ASN A 47 14.74 -23.77 25.35
CA ASN A 47 15.35 -25.10 25.25
C ASN A 47 14.49 -26.12 24.49
N VAL A 48 13.37 -25.70 23.89
CA VAL A 48 12.47 -26.57 23.13
C VAL A 48 12.28 -25.97 21.74
N MET A 49 12.50 -26.79 20.70
CA MET A 49 12.22 -26.37 19.33
C MET A 49 10.72 -26.15 19.14
N ALA A 50 10.39 -25.04 18.47
CA ALA A 50 9.01 -24.72 18.15
C ALA A 50 8.45 -25.67 17.09
N GLY A 51 7.33 -26.31 17.36
CA GLY A 51 6.59 -27.13 16.39
C GLY A 51 5.71 -26.29 15.44
N LYS A 52 5.50 -25.00 15.76
CA LYS A 52 4.67 -24.07 14.97
C LYS A 52 5.25 -22.67 14.99
N ALA A 53 5.08 -21.98 13.89
CA ALA A 53 5.32 -20.53 13.77
C ALA A 53 4.18 -19.87 12.99
N SER A 54 3.95 -18.59 13.22
CA SER A 54 3.00 -17.80 12.47
C SER A 54 3.56 -16.40 12.16
N MET A 55 3.20 -15.89 11.01
CA MET A 55 3.59 -14.55 10.56
C MET A 55 2.37 -13.78 10.08
N LEU A 56 2.36 -12.48 10.33
CA LEU A 56 1.42 -11.53 9.74
C LEU A 56 2.20 -10.42 9.07
N GLY A 57 1.79 -10.06 7.88
CA GLY A 57 2.46 -9.04 7.11
C GLY A 57 1.51 -8.22 6.25
N THR A 58 2.06 -7.23 5.59
CA THR A 58 1.36 -6.39 4.63
C THR A 58 2.08 -6.37 3.30
N ILE A 59 1.31 -6.24 2.23
CA ILE A 59 1.77 -6.08 0.85
C ILE A 59 1.27 -4.74 0.36
N ARG A 60 2.16 -3.96 -0.24
CA ARG A 60 1.80 -2.70 -0.89
C ARG A 60 2.38 -2.65 -2.29
N ALA A 61 1.61 -2.13 -3.23
CA ALA A 61 2.05 -1.88 -4.60
C ALA A 61 1.27 -0.71 -5.18
N ASN A 62 1.93 0.12 -5.95
CA ASN A 62 1.29 1.22 -6.69
C ASN A 62 1.16 0.95 -8.20
N HIS A 63 1.52 -0.26 -8.65
CA HIS A 63 1.38 -0.70 -10.03
C HIS A 63 0.70 -2.08 -10.10
N PRO A 64 -0.29 -2.31 -10.98
CA PRO A 64 -1.03 -3.56 -11.05
C PRO A 64 -0.15 -4.80 -11.31
N GLU A 65 0.83 -4.69 -12.20
CA GLU A 65 1.74 -5.81 -12.51
C GLU A 65 2.64 -6.15 -11.32
N ILE A 66 3.12 -5.13 -10.59
CA ILE A 66 3.90 -5.34 -9.36
C ILE A 66 3.03 -6.04 -8.33
N ARG A 67 1.78 -5.59 -8.12
CA ARG A 67 0.83 -6.23 -7.22
C ARG A 67 0.63 -7.70 -7.57
N SER A 68 0.35 -8.00 -8.84
CA SER A 68 0.16 -9.37 -9.31
C SER A 68 1.39 -10.23 -9.07
N LYS A 69 2.60 -9.68 -9.33
CA LYS A 69 3.86 -10.38 -9.08
C LYS A 69 4.08 -10.68 -7.59
N LEU A 70 3.76 -9.74 -6.70
CA LEU A 70 3.86 -9.97 -5.26
C LEU A 70 2.89 -11.07 -4.79
N LEU A 71 1.63 -11.02 -5.24
CA LEU A 71 0.61 -12.02 -4.90
C LEU A 71 0.99 -13.42 -5.40
N GLU A 72 1.58 -13.54 -6.59
CA GLU A 72 2.08 -14.80 -7.14
C GLU A 72 3.27 -15.35 -6.35
N ARG A 73 4.26 -14.49 -6.08
CA ARG A 73 5.56 -14.94 -5.57
C ARG A 73 5.60 -15.19 -4.06
N ILE A 74 4.78 -14.50 -3.28
CA ILE A 74 4.79 -14.65 -1.82
C ILE A 74 4.49 -16.09 -1.39
N PRO A 75 3.41 -16.75 -1.84
CA PRO A 75 3.16 -18.14 -1.49
C PRO A 75 4.30 -19.07 -1.92
N GLN A 76 4.79 -18.92 -3.16
CA GLN A 76 5.86 -19.76 -3.70
C GLN A 76 7.13 -19.68 -2.87
N VAL A 77 7.55 -18.48 -2.48
CA VAL A 77 8.76 -18.27 -1.68
C VAL A 77 8.56 -18.76 -0.25
N ALA A 78 7.41 -18.45 0.37
CA ALA A 78 7.15 -18.84 1.74
C ALA A 78 7.04 -20.37 1.90
N GLU A 79 6.30 -21.02 1.01
CA GLU A 79 6.08 -22.46 1.04
C GLU A 79 7.36 -23.22 0.64
N GLY A 80 8.05 -22.77 -0.41
CA GLY A 80 9.33 -23.38 -0.82
C GLY A 80 10.44 -23.21 0.21
N THR A 81 10.52 -22.08 0.91
CA THR A 81 11.51 -21.90 1.98
C THR A 81 11.21 -22.81 3.19
N ALA A 82 9.93 -22.95 3.56
CA ALA A 82 9.53 -23.85 4.62
C ALA A 82 9.82 -25.31 4.26
N GLU A 83 9.52 -25.72 3.03
CA GLU A 83 9.81 -27.06 2.53
C GLU A 83 11.31 -27.38 2.57
N ALA A 84 12.14 -26.44 2.14
CA ALA A 84 13.59 -26.57 2.19
C ALA A 84 14.12 -26.73 3.63
N ALA A 85 13.40 -26.22 4.63
CA ALA A 85 13.69 -26.42 6.06
C ALA A 85 13.03 -27.66 6.67
N GLY A 86 12.36 -28.50 5.87
CA GLY A 86 11.63 -29.69 6.33
C GLY A 86 10.29 -29.38 7.01
N ALA A 87 9.79 -28.15 6.85
CA ALA A 87 8.52 -27.69 7.41
C ALA A 87 7.43 -27.58 6.33
N VAL A 88 6.17 -27.41 6.74
CA VAL A 88 5.05 -27.15 5.84
C VAL A 88 4.47 -25.77 6.18
N ALA A 89 4.46 -24.87 5.21
CA ALA A 89 3.79 -23.59 5.34
C ALA A 89 2.44 -23.60 4.59
N LYS A 90 1.53 -22.76 5.06
CA LYS A 90 0.28 -22.42 4.37
C LYS A 90 0.16 -20.92 4.34
N THR A 91 0.13 -20.36 3.13
CA THR A 91 0.02 -18.93 2.92
C THR A 91 -1.43 -18.55 2.62
N LYS A 92 -1.94 -17.55 3.34
CA LYS A 92 -3.24 -16.94 3.06
C LYS A 92 -3.05 -15.49 2.67
N LEU A 93 -3.41 -15.14 1.44
CA LEU A 93 -3.45 -13.76 0.97
C LEU A 93 -4.86 -13.20 1.19
N ILE A 94 -4.94 -11.99 1.73
CA ILE A 94 -6.19 -11.25 1.92
C ILE A 94 -6.08 -9.98 1.07
N GLU A 95 -6.76 -9.98 -0.05
CA GLU A 95 -6.80 -8.85 -0.96
C GLU A 95 -7.87 -7.88 -0.50
N ILE A 96 -7.47 -6.68 -0.04
CA ILE A 96 -8.41 -5.67 0.47
C ILE A 96 -8.75 -4.66 -0.61
N TYR A 97 -7.73 -4.00 -1.20
CA TYR A 97 -7.93 -2.95 -2.19
C TYR A 97 -7.09 -3.18 -3.44
N PRO A 98 -7.62 -2.88 -4.65
CA PRO A 98 -6.80 -2.76 -5.85
C PRO A 98 -5.90 -1.52 -5.78
N VAL A 99 -5.08 -1.32 -6.80
CA VAL A 99 -4.28 -0.10 -6.94
C VAL A 99 -5.20 1.06 -7.30
N THR A 100 -5.15 2.16 -6.53
CA THR A 100 -5.80 3.43 -6.90
C THR A 100 -5.04 4.05 -8.06
N ARG A 101 -5.71 4.27 -9.18
CA ARG A 101 -5.10 4.82 -10.38
C ARG A 101 -5.96 5.94 -10.94
N ASN A 102 -5.40 7.13 -10.97
CA ASN A 102 -6.04 8.26 -11.62
C ASN A 102 -5.95 8.15 -13.15
N ASP A 103 -7.02 8.52 -13.83
CA ASP A 103 -6.99 8.65 -15.29
C ASP A 103 -6.19 9.91 -15.69
N PRO A 104 -5.14 9.79 -16.53
CA PRO A 104 -4.26 10.91 -16.84
C PRO A 104 -4.96 12.09 -17.51
N GLN A 105 -5.88 11.82 -18.45
CA GLN A 105 -6.59 12.87 -19.18
C GLN A 105 -7.58 13.60 -18.26
N LEU A 106 -8.26 12.83 -17.41
CA LEU A 106 -9.19 13.39 -16.44
C LEU A 106 -8.44 14.20 -15.37
N VAL A 107 -7.22 13.81 -14.96
CA VAL A 107 -6.38 14.61 -14.05
C VAL A 107 -6.07 15.97 -14.63
N GLU A 108 -5.57 16.02 -15.88
CA GLU A 108 -5.22 17.29 -16.54
C GLU A 108 -6.43 18.23 -16.63
N ARG A 109 -7.59 17.69 -17.05
CA ARG A 109 -8.84 18.43 -17.12
C ARG A 109 -9.27 18.93 -15.74
N THR A 110 -9.30 18.05 -14.75
CA THR A 110 -9.73 18.39 -13.38
C THR A 110 -8.84 19.49 -12.78
N VAL A 111 -7.54 19.39 -12.92
CA VAL A 111 -6.63 20.44 -12.39
C VAL A 111 -6.92 21.79 -13.04
N LYS A 112 -7.14 21.82 -14.38
CA LYS A 112 -7.49 23.07 -15.08
C LYS A 112 -8.79 23.64 -14.53
N GLU A 113 -9.84 22.83 -14.41
CA GLU A 113 -11.16 23.27 -13.92
C GLU A 113 -11.07 23.79 -12.48
N LEU A 114 -10.32 23.11 -11.61
CA LEU A 114 -10.10 23.56 -10.23
C LEU A 114 -9.42 24.94 -10.19
N VAL A 115 -8.40 25.15 -11.02
CA VAL A 115 -7.70 26.44 -11.11
C VAL A 115 -8.63 27.53 -11.64
N ASP A 116 -9.40 27.25 -12.69
CA ASP A 116 -10.38 28.18 -13.26
C ASP A 116 -11.47 28.55 -12.22
N PHE A 117 -11.79 27.63 -11.29
CA PHE A 117 -12.72 27.86 -10.19
C PHE A 117 -12.08 28.52 -8.94
N GLY A 118 -10.81 28.91 -9.04
CA GLY A 118 -10.07 29.60 -7.98
C GLY A 118 -9.53 28.70 -6.88
N VAL A 119 -9.40 27.38 -7.13
CA VAL A 119 -8.74 26.44 -6.24
C VAL A 119 -7.27 26.31 -6.65
N LYS A 120 -6.35 26.42 -5.69
CA LYS A 120 -4.94 26.14 -5.93
C LYS A 120 -4.74 24.63 -6.08
N ALA A 121 -4.67 24.14 -7.30
CA ALA A 121 -4.47 22.72 -7.61
C ALA A 121 -3.20 22.52 -8.45
N LYS A 122 -2.57 21.37 -8.29
CA LYS A 122 -1.40 20.95 -9.09
C LYS A 122 -1.33 19.43 -9.18
N ILE A 123 -0.73 18.94 -10.26
CA ILE A 123 -0.32 17.53 -10.36
C ILE A 123 0.92 17.34 -9.48
N SER A 124 0.98 16.23 -8.78
CA SER A 124 2.09 15.87 -7.88
C SER A 124 2.48 14.42 -8.09
N ASP A 125 3.79 14.15 -8.08
CA ASP A 125 4.36 12.80 -8.06
C ASP A 125 4.37 12.17 -6.66
N TRP A 126 3.83 12.88 -5.66
CA TRP A 126 3.77 12.38 -4.30
C TRP A 126 2.85 11.15 -4.21
N ASN A 127 3.40 10.07 -3.66
CA ASN A 127 2.70 8.82 -3.46
C ASN A 127 2.81 8.40 -1.99
N PRO A 128 1.73 8.45 -1.21
CA PRO A 128 1.77 8.09 0.21
C PRO A 128 1.92 6.60 0.46
N GLY A 129 1.80 5.75 -0.57
CA GLY A 129 1.80 4.29 -0.41
C GLY A 129 0.61 3.76 0.39
N ALA A 130 -0.43 4.56 0.54
CA ALA A 130 -1.65 4.22 1.27
C ALA A 130 -2.61 3.38 0.42
N SER A 131 -3.55 2.73 1.09
CA SER A 131 -4.66 2.02 0.44
C SER A 131 -5.92 2.87 0.55
N GLU A 132 -6.78 2.81 -0.47
CA GLU A 132 -7.98 3.61 -0.57
C GLU A 132 -9.13 2.79 -1.20
N ASP A 133 -10.33 2.82 -0.64
CA ASP A 133 -11.49 2.11 -1.19
C ASP A 133 -12.01 2.74 -2.48
N PHE A 134 -11.71 4.02 -2.72
CA PHE A 134 -11.93 4.68 -3.99
C PHE A 134 -11.28 3.95 -5.17
N SER A 135 -10.26 3.12 -4.90
CA SER A 135 -9.63 2.26 -5.88
C SER A 135 -10.61 1.36 -6.64
N PHE A 136 -11.73 0.97 -6.05
CA PHE A 136 -12.76 0.17 -6.73
C PHE A 136 -13.48 0.96 -7.82
N TYR A 137 -13.68 2.27 -7.65
CA TYR A 137 -14.24 3.15 -8.68
C TYR A 137 -13.28 3.27 -9.87
N THR A 138 -11.99 3.40 -9.60
CA THR A 138 -10.96 3.52 -10.66
C THR A 138 -10.84 2.27 -11.55
N GLN A 139 -11.41 1.12 -11.12
CA GLN A 139 -11.49 -0.10 -11.93
C GLN A 139 -12.71 -0.11 -12.87
N LYS A 140 -13.65 0.81 -12.70
CA LYS A 140 -14.93 0.80 -13.40
C LYS A 140 -15.11 1.98 -14.34
N VAL A 141 -14.63 3.15 -13.93
CA VAL A 141 -14.77 4.40 -14.67
C VAL A 141 -13.49 5.23 -14.58
N PRO A 142 -13.19 6.09 -15.56
CA PRO A 142 -12.16 7.11 -15.42
C PRO A 142 -12.40 7.93 -14.16
N SER A 143 -11.42 8.03 -13.30
CA SER A 143 -11.58 8.61 -11.96
C SER A 143 -10.36 9.42 -11.57
N VAL A 144 -10.55 10.39 -10.67
CA VAL A 144 -9.47 11.17 -10.06
C VAL A 144 -9.64 11.16 -8.54
N PHE A 145 -8.62 10.69 -7.85
CA PHE A 145 -8.48 10.81 -6.41
C PHE A 145 -7.54 11.95 -6.10
N MET A 146 -7.96 12.88 -5.27
CA MET A 146 -7.21 14.10 -4.95
C MET A 146 -6.90 14.16 -3.46
N PHE A 147 -5.79 14.77 -3.12
CA PHE A 147 -5.43 15.09 -1.75
C PHE A 147 -5.65 16.59 -1.50
N LEU A 148 -6.29 16.90 -0.39
CA LEU A 148 -6.44 18.27 0.10
C LEU A 148 -5.34 18.55 1.12
N GLY A 149 -4.47 19.54 0.83
CA GLY A 149 -3.51 20.03 1.81
C GLY A 149 -4.24 20.77 2.93
N SER A 150 -4.01 20.37 4.16
CA SER A 150 -4.68 20.91 5.34
C SER A 150 -3.71 21.39 6.42
N ASP A 151 -2.41 21.49 6.13
CA ASP A 151 -1.45 22.03 7.08
C ASP A 151 -1.55 23.56 7.12
N ALA A 152 -1.50 24.14 8.32
CA ALA A 152 -1.48 25.59 8.46
C ALA A 152 -0.20 26.18 7.85
N GLU A 153 -0.31 27.39 7.31
CA GLU A 153 0.80 28.07 6.63
C GLU A 153 2.02 28.22 7.58
N GLY A 154 3.18 27.84 7.06
CA GLY A 154 4.46 27.94 7.81
C GLY A 154 4.75 26.78 8.73
N ILE A 155 3.85 25.83 8.96
CA ILE A 155 4.14 24.63 9.73
C ILE A 155 4.94 23.65 8.86
N LYS A 156 6.11 23.25 9.38
CA LYS A 156 6.93 22.18 8.78
C LYS A 156 6.71 20.90 9.59
N ASN A 157 6.53 19.78 8.89
CA ASN A 157 6.35 18.45 9.49
C ASN A 157 5.11 18.37 10.40
N ALA A 158 3.97 18.87 9.93
CA ALA A 158 2.70 18.67 10.61
C ALA A 158 2.42 17.18 10.86
N PRO A 159 1.80 16.82 12.01
CA PRO A 159 1.37 15.45 12.25
C PRO A 159 0.38 15.00 11.19
N ASN A 160 0.59 13.81 10.68
CA ASN A 160 -0.22 13.25 9.61
C ASN A 160 -1.61 12.78 10.14
N ASN A 161 -2.55 12.52 9.26
CA ASN A 161 -3.94 12.15 9.55
C ASN A 161 -4.14 10.86 10.37
N HIS A 162 -3.07 10.09 10.62
CA HIS A 162 -3.08 8.92 11.52
C HIS A 162 -2.45 9.19 12.89
N SER A 163 -2.21 10.47 13.22
CA SER A 163 -1.68 10.89 14.51
C SER A 163 -2.79 11.41 15.40
N ASP A 164 -2.69 11.16 16.71
CA ASP A 164 -3.51 11.78 17.75
C ASP A 164 -3.30 13.30 17.88
N LYS A 165 -2.23 13.80 17.24
CA LYS A 165 -1.89 15.23 17.15
C LYS A 165 -2.28 15.87 15.83
N PHE A 166 -3.00 15.14 14.97
CA PHE A 166 -3.48 15.68 13.71
C PHE A 166 -4.44 16.85 13.97
N SER A 167 -4.12 18.01 13.42
CA SER A 167 -4.94 19.22 13.53
C SER A 167 -4.92 19.95 12.20
N PRO A 168 -5.94 19.74 11.35
CA PRO A 168 -6.03 20.40 10.06
C PRO A 168 -6.37 21.89 10.24
N ASP A 169 -5.87 22.72 9.34
CA ASP A 169 -6.30 24.11 9.22
C ASP A 169 -7.71 24.14 8.59
N GLU A 170 -8.68 24.67 9.37
CA GLU A 170 -10.08 24.74 8.94
C GLU A 170 -10.28 25.59 7.67
N SER A 171 -9.36 26.51 7.33
CA SER A 171 -9.39 27.27 6.09
C SER A 171 -9.32 26.38 4.85
N ALA A 172 -8.72 25.20 4.95
CA ALA A 172 -8.66 24.21 3.88
C ALA A 172 -10.06 23.66 3.49
N MET A 173 -11.04 23.71 4.40
CA MET A 173 -12.41 23.23 4.13
C MET A 173 -13.05 24.00 2.96
N GLN A 174 -12.80 25.30 2.85
CA GLN A 174 -13.33 26.10 1.74
C GLN A 174 -12.76 25.63 0.40
N ALA A 175 -11.46 25.30 0.34
CA ALA A 175 -10.85 24.77 -0.87
C ALA A 175 -11.43 23.40 -1.22
N GLY A 176 -11.66 22.54 -0.23
CA GLY A 176 -12.31 21.24 -0.40
C GLY A 176 -13.73 21.36 -0.98
N VAL A 177 -14.57 22.23 -0.41
CA VAL A 177 -15.93 22.48 -0.90
C VAL A 177 -15.90 22.99 -2.35
N ARG A 178 -15.03 23.97 -2.66
CA ARG A 178 -14.88 24.48 -4.02
C ARG A 178 -14.42 23.40 -4.99
N ALA A 179 -13.50 22.54 -4.58
CA ALA A 179 -13.02 21.44 -5.41
C ALA A 179 -14.15 20.45 -5.76
N HIS A 180 -15.00 20.10 -4.79
CA HIS A 180 -16.17 19.24 -5.04
C HIS A 180 -17.19 19.90 -5.95
N ILE A 181 -17.48 21.20 -5.78
CA ILE A 181 -18.40 21.92 -6.65
C ILE A 181 -17.84 21.97 -8.08
N ALA A 182 -16.57 22.32 -8.25
CA ALA A 182 -15.93 22.38 -9.57
C ALA A 182 -16.01 21.00 -10.26
N ALA A 183 -15.65 19.92 -9.56
CA ALA A 183 -15.72 18.57 -10.10
C ALA A 183 -17.16 18.15 -10.47
N ALA A 184 -18.17 18.52 -9.67
CA ALA A 184 -19.56 18.19 -9.94
C ALA A 184 -20.18 19.00 -11.10
N MET A 185 -19.66 20.19 -11.35
CA MET A 185 -20.10 21.06 -12.46
C MET A 185 -19.35 20.83 -13.77
N SER A 186 -18.29 20.01 -13.73
CA SER A 186 -17.52 19.67 -14.92
C SER A 186 -18.37 18.95 -15.96
N PRO A 187 -18.30 19.33 -17.25
CA PRO A 187 -19.00 18.59 -18.29
C PRO A 187 -18.54 17.13 -18.32
N VAL A 188 -19.50 16.21 -18.26
CA VAL A 188 -19.24 14.80 -18.53
C VAL A 188 -19.22 14.65 -20.04
N ASP A 189 -18.07 14.30 -20.60
CA ASP A 189 -18.00 13.95 -22.02
C ASP A 189 -18.88 12.72 -22.25
N GLN A 190 -19.91 12.86 -23.12
CA GLN A 190 -20.83 11.81 -23.52
C GLN A 190 -20.15 10.82 -24.45
#